data_c2fe82b7eb1725f9b0bbc7320dfa3fc5
#
_entry.id   c2fe82b7eb1725f9b0bbc7320dfa3fc5
#
_cell.length_a   1.000
_cell.length_b   1.000
_cell.length_c   1.000
_cell.angle_alpha   90.00
_cell.angle_beta   90.00
_cell.angle_gamma   90.00
#
_symmetry.space_group_name_H-M   'P 1'
#
loop_
_entity.id
_entity.type
_entity.pdbx_description
1 polymer ?
#
loop_
_entity_poly.entity_id
_entity_poly.type
_entity_poly.pdbx_seq_one_letter_code
_entity_poly.pdbx_strand_id
1 'polypeptide(L)'
;LGITLVLKVKYMPAVVLAMVLGAFLGELLHLEKRIGSAAGSTRGLINKVLPPVQGLGHEEFTEKFVAILVLFCASGTGIFGAMTEGMSGDPSILYIKTILDLFTAGIFATLLGYAVMTIAIPQIVIQVALAMLAVFILPMITPSMMADFSCAGGLLMVATGLRICNIKLFPVANMLPGLVLVMPFSHLWATLVA
;
A
#
# COMPACT_ATOMS: atom_id res chain seq x y z
N LEU A 1 -0.90 -10.73 -11.17
CA LEU A 1 0.07 -10.84 -10.09
C LEU A 1 -0.60 -11.10 -8.73
N GLY A 2 -1.56 -10.27 -8.29
CA GLY A 2 -2.24 -10.49 -7.01
C GLY A 2 -2.84 -11.89 -6.89
N ILE A 3 -3.53 -12.37 -7.90
CA ILE A 3 -4.13 -13.72 -7.93
C ILE A 3 -3.05 -14.80 -7.81
N THR A 4 -1.94 -14.67 -8.52
CA THR A 4 -0.84 -15.65 -8.45
C THR A 4 -0.17 -15.69 -7.08
N LEU A 5 -0.14 -14.56 -6.35
CA LEU A 5 0.36 -14.52 -4.98
C LEU A 5 -0.61 -15.16 -3.98
N VAL A 6 -1.92 -14.98 -4.18
CA VAL A 6 -2.95 -15.62 -3.34
C VAL A 6 -2.85 -17.15 -3.42
N LEU A 7 -2.50 -17.71 -4.57
CA LEU A 7 -2.33 -19.16 -4.75
C LEU A 7 -1.11 -19.76 -3.99
N LYS A 8 -0.21 -18.91 -3.46
CA LYS A 8 0.94 -19.36 -2.66
C LYS A 8 0.60 -19.67 -1.19
N VAL A 9 -0.64 -19.48 -0.78
CA VAL A 9 -1.09 -19.63 0.61
C VAL A 9 -0.70 -20.99 1.19
N LYS A 10 -0.21 -20.99 2.43
CA LYS A 10 0.08 -22.22 3.20
C LYS A 10 -1.03 -22.52 4.21
N TYR A 11 -1.42 -21.52 5.00
CA TYR A 11 -2.44 -21.63 6.03
C TYR A 11 -3.59 -20.62 5.77
N MET A 12 -4.52 -21.01 4.89
CA MET A 12 -5.67 -20.14 4.52
C MET A 12 -6.44 -19.60 5.72
N PRO A 13 -6.77 -20.40 6.78
CA PRO A 13 -7.50 -19.88 7.93
C PRO A 13 -6.73 -18.76 8.66
N ALA A 14 -5.40 -18.87 8.78
CA ALA A 14 -4.57 -17.83 9.39
C ALA A 14 -4.63 -16.52 8.58
N VAL A 15 -4.55 -16.62 7.25
CA VAL A 15 -4.65 -15.46 6.35
C VAL A 15 -6.02 -14.80 6.45
N VAL A 16 -7.10 -15.58 6.40
CA VAL A 16 -8.48 -15.04 6.50
C VAL A 16 -8.67 -14.33 7.82
N LEU A 17 -8.27 -14.96 8.93
CA LEU A 17 -8.39 -14.38 10.27
C LEU A 17 -7.59 -13.08 10.39
N ALA A 18 -6.35 -13.07 9.91
CA ALA A 18 -5.49 -11.90 9.91
C ALA A 18 -6.09 -10.74 9.09
N MET A 19 -6.61 -11.03 7.91
CA MET A 19 -7.20 -10.01 7.04
C MET A 19 -8.50 -9.44 7.62
N VAL A 20 -9.37 -10.29 8.18
CA VAL A 20 -10.63 -9.84 8.82
C VAL A 20 -10.33 -8.98 10.05
N LEU A 21 -9.48 -9.47 10.96
CA LEU A 21 -9.11 -8.73 12.17
C LEU A 21 -8.30 -7.47 11.82
N GLY A 22 -7.43 -7.55 10.83
CA GLY A 22 -6.67 -6.40 10.36
C GLY A 22 -7.55 -5.31 9.78
N ALA A 23 -8.53 -5.68 8.94
CA ALA A 23 -9.51 -4.74 8.40
C ALA A 23 -10.39 -4.13 9.51
N PHE A 24 -10.81 -4.94 10.47
CA PHE A 24 -11.57 -4.47 11.64
C PHE A 24 -10.76 -3.46 12.47
N LEU A 25 -9.50 -3.78 12.79
CA LEU A 25 -8.61 -2.87 13.51
C LEU A 25 -8.35 -1.58 12.71
N GLY A 26 -8.13 -1.69 11.41
CA GLY A 26 -7.92 -0.54 10.56
C GLY A 26 -9.15 0.37 10.48
N GLU A 27 -10.35 -0.21 10.44
CA GLU A 27 -11.61 0.54 10.49
C GLU A 27 -11.80 1.19 11.87
N LEU A 28 -11.56 0.46 12.96
CA LEU A 28 -11.63 1.00 14.33
C LEU A 28 -10.68 2.18 14.53
N LEU A 29 -9.48 2.08 13.98
CA LEU A 29 -8.48 3.15 14.02
C LEU A 29 -8.71 4.22 12.95
N HIS A 30 -9.68 4.03 12.06
CA HIS A 30 -9.98 4.93 10.93
C HIS A 30 -8.73 5.25 10.09
N LEU A 31 -7.89 4.24 9.79
CA LEU A 31 -6.57 4.46 9.18
C LEU A 31 -6.69 5.17 7.83
N GLU A 32 -7.62 4.79 6.96
CA GLU A 32 -7.85 5.44 5.67
C GLU A 32 -8.14 6.94 5.84
N LYS A 33 -9.01 7.30 6.79
CA LYS A 33 -9.34 8.70 7.09
C LYS A 33 -8.16 9.45 7.69
N ARG A 34 -7.40 8.82 8.60
CA ARG A 34 -6.21 9.43 9.22
C ARG A 34 -5.10 9.70 8.21
N ILE A 35 -4.84 8.73 7.31
CA ILE A 35 -3.87 8.90 6.23
C ILE A 35 -4.32 10.03 5.30
N GLY A 36 -5.60 10.06 4.91
CA GLY A 36 -6.18 11.14 4.12
C GLY A 36 -6.07 12.51 4.82
N SER A 37 -6.35 12.57 6.13
CA SER A 37 -6.22 13.79 6.92
C SER A 37 -4.76 14.24 7.06
N ALA A 38 -3.84 13.32 7.29
CA ALA A 38 -2.40 13.62 7.36
C ALA A 38 -1.89 14.16 6.02
N ALA A 39 -2.27 13.53 4.92
CA ALA A 39 -1.99 14.04 3.59
C ALA A 39 -2.67 15.42 3.34
N GLY A 40 -3.89 15.60 3.85
CA GLY A 40 -4.59 16.90 3.80
C GLY A 40 -3.93 18.01 4.61
N SER A 41 -3.25 17.68 5.70
CA SER A 41 -2.49 18.66 6.51
C SER A 41 -1.31 19.26 5.75
N THR A 42 -0.84 18.61 4.68
CA THR A 42 0.21 19.14 3.80
C THR A 42 -0.32 20.19 2.82
N ARG A 43 -1.64 20.44 2.77
CA ARG A 43 -2.28 21.41 1.86
C ARG A 43 -1.63 22.79 1.90
N GLY A 44 -1.32 23.28 3.10
CA GLY A 44 -0.68 24.59 3.27
C GLY A 44 0.73 24.67 2.66
N LEU A 45 1.48 23.59 2.69
CA LEU A 45 2.79 23.48 2.05
C LEU A 45 2.65 23.34 0.54
N ILE A 46 1.73 22.48 0.08
CA ILE A 46 1.43 22.27 -1.33
C ILE A 46 1.05 23.60 -1.99
N ASN A 47 0.16 24.34 -1.36
CA ASN A 47 -0.32 25.63 -1.86
C ASN A 47 0.78 26.71 -1.96
N LYS A 48 1.83 26.60 -1.14
CA LYS A 48 2.98 27.53 -1.19
C LYS A 48 4.03 27.14 -2.22
N VAL A 49 4.19 25.85 -2.48
CA VAL A 49 5.28 25.31 -3.28
C VAL A 49 4.84 24.99 -4.72
N LEU A 50 3.59 24.59 -4.90
CA LEU A 50 3.05 24.18 -6.20
C LEU A 50 1.96 25.14 -6.65
N PRO A 51 2.21 25.95 -7.70
CA PRO A 51 1.18 26.79 -8.28
C PRO A 51 0.08 25.93 -8.92
N PRO A 52 -1.19 26.31 -8.83
CA PRO A 52 -2.28 25.61 -9.49
C PRO A 52 -2.09 25.65 -11.01
N VAL A 53 -2.46 24.55 -11.66
CA VAL A 53 -2.43 24.46 -13.12
C VAL A 53 -3.54 25.35 -13.70
N GLN A 54 -3.27 26.01 -14.83
CA GLN A 54 -4.26 26.85 -15.51
C GLN A 54 -5.55 26.06 -15.76
N GLY A 55 -6.67 26.61 -15.29
CA GLY A 55 -8.00 26.01 -15.46
C GLY A 55 -8.54 25.21 -14.27
N LEU A 56 -7.73 24.95 -13.23
CA LEU A 56 -8.18 24.33 -11.98
C LEU A 56 -8.21 25.34 -10.85
N GLY A 57 -9.30 25.36 -10.08
CA GLY A 57 -9.36 26.11 -8.84
C GLY A 57 -8.35 25.58 -7.82
N HIS A 58 -7.81 26.45 -6.97
CA HIS A 58 -6.76 26.08 -6.00
C HIS A 58 -7.20 24.97 -5.03
N GLU A 59 -8.44 24.98 -4.64
CA GLU A 59 -9.03 23.98 -3.75
C GLU A 59 -9.17 22.61 -4.44
N GLU A 60 -9.69 22.60 -5.65
CA GLU A 60 -9.84 21.40 -6.48
C GLU A 60 -8.50 20.76 -6.83
N PHE A 61 -7.49 21.59 -7.17
CA PHE A 61 -6.13 21.12 -7.40
C PHE A 61 -5.58 20.39 -6.16
N THR A 62 -5.71 21.00 -4.99
CA THR A 62 -5.17 20.44 -3.75
C THR A 62 -5.88 19.16 -3.35
N GLU A 63 -7.20 19.10 -3.53
CA GLU A 63 -7.97 17.88 -3.24
C GLU A 63 -7.53 16.71 -4.12
N LYS A 64 -7.42 16.95 -5.44
CA LYS A 64 -6.95 15.95 -6.40
C LYS A 64 -5.51 15.53 -6.11
N PHE A 65 -4.62 16.48 -5.80
CA PHE A 65 -3.23 16.18 -5.49
C PHE A 65 -3.10 15.29 -4.24
N VAL A 66 -3.83 15.62 -3.16
CA VAL A 66 -3.85 14.83 -1.92
C VAL A 66 -4.40 13.41 -2.19
N ALA A 67 -5.46 13.29 -2.97
CA ALA A 67 -6.02 11.99 -3.32
C ALA A 67 -4.99 11.11 -4.06
N ILE A 68 -4.25 11.69 -4.99
CA ILE A 68 -3.21 10.99 -5.75
C ILE A 68 -2.00 10.66 -4.86
N LEU A 69 -1.59 11.60 -4.00
CA LEU A 69 -0.53 11.36 -3.02
C LEU A 69 -0.84 10.12 -2.14
N VAL A 70 -2.07 10.03 -1.63
CA VAL A 70 -2.52 8.87 -0.85
C VAL A 70 -2.53 7.60 -1.70
N LEU A 71 -3.00 7.69 -2.94
CA LEU A 71 -3.04 6.55 -3.86
C LEU A 71 -1.65 5.95 -4.09
N PHE A 72 -0.63 6.78 -4.30
CA PHE A 72 0.74 6.33 -4.56
C PHE A 72 1.45 5.86 -3.28
N CYS A 73 1.34 6.62 -2.20
CA CYS A 73 2.08 6.36 -0.95
C CYS A 73 1.44 5.26 -0.09
N ALA A 74 0.10 5.17 -0.04
CA ALA A 74 -0.63 4.17 0.75
C ALA A 74 -1.14 3.00 -0.10
N SER A 75 -0.52 2.75 -1.24
CA SER A 75 -0.85 1.62 -2.11
C SER A 75 -0.42 0.30 -1.46
N GLY A 76 -1.34 -0.67 -1.40
CA GLY A 76 -1.05 -2.01 -0.89
C GLY A 76 0.09 -2.71 -1.66
N THR A 77 0.18 -2.47 -2.97
CA THR A 77 1.28 -2.98 -3.82
C THR A 77 2.63 -2.39 -3.42
N GLY A 78 2.68 -1.09 -3.12
CA GLY A 78 3.91 -0.42 -2.72
C GLY A 78 4.40 -0.87 -1.35
N ILE A 79 3.48 -0.97 -0.38
CA ILE A 79 3.81 -1.40 0.99
C ILE A 79 4.26 -2.85 0.99
N PHE A 80 3.50 -3.74 0.36
CA PHE A 80 3.86 -5.15 0.25
C PHE A 80 5.16 -5.35 -0.52
N GLY A 81 5.37 -4.64 -1.64
CA GLY A 81 6.58 -4.73 -2.44
C GLY A 81 7.82 -4.30 -1.68
N ALA A 82 7.76 -3.16 -0.97
CA ALA A 82 8.86 -2.68 -0.15
C ALA A 82 9.20 -3.64 1.01
N MET A 83 8.19 -4.19 1.67
CA MET A 83 8.41 -5.18 2.72
C MET A 83 8.99 -6.49 2.16
N THR A 84 8.52 -6.96 1.02
CA THR A 84 9.05 -8.17 0.36
C THR A 84 10.50 -7.99 -0.03
N GLU A 85 10.86 -6.85 -0.62
CA GLU A 85 12.25 -6.55 -0.96
C GLU A 85 13.13 -6.53 0.29
N GLY A 86 12.71 -5.86 1.36
CA GLY A 86 13.45 -5.83 2.63
C GLY A 86 13.63 -7.21 3.26
N MET A 87 12.66 -8.11 3.11
CA MET A 87 12.71 -9.46 3.70
C MET A 87 13.41 -10.51 2.83
N SER A 88 13.24 -10.43 1.51
CA SER A 88 13.71 -11.49 0.59
C SER A 88 14.75 -11.01 -0.42
N GLY A 89 14.96 -9.70 -0.54
CA GLY A 89 15.81 -9.10 -1.58
C GLY A 89 15.21 -9.20 -3.00
N ASP A 90 13.91 -9.53 -3.11
CA ASP A 90 13.22 -9.64 -4.41
C ASP A 90 12.48 -8.34 -4.76
N PRO A 91 13.00 -7.53 -5.72
CA PRO A 91 12.39 -6.27 -6.12
C PRO A 91 11.27 -6.43 -7.17
N SER A 92 10.90 -7.64 -7.58
CA SER A 92 9.99 -7.90 -8.71
C SER A 92 8.67 -7.13 -8.58
N ILE A 93 8.12 -7.04 -7.37
CA ILE A 93 6.86 -6.35 -7.11
C ILE A 93 7.03 -4.84 -7.27
N LEU A 94 8.16 -4.29 -6.83
CA LEU A 94 8.46 -2.86 -6.99
C LEU A 94 8.71 -2.48 -8.46
N TYR A 95 9.30 -3.36 -9.26
CA TYR A 95 9.42 -3.12 -10.71
C TYR A 95 8.05 -3.04 -11.38
N ILE A 96 7.13 -3.96 -11.05
CA ILE A 96 5.76 -3.91 -11.57
C ILE A 96 5.05 -2.64 -11.10
N LYS A 97 5.21 -2.29 -9.81
CA LYS A 97 4.67 -1.04 -9.28
C LYS A 97 5.22 0.17 -10.03
N THR A 98 6.51 0.22 -10.29
CA THR A 98 7.15 1.34 -11.01
C THR A 98 6.52 1.53 -12.39
N ILE A 99 6.27 0.44 -13.13
CA ILE A 99 5.59 0.51 -14.43
C ILE A 99 4.16 1.05 -14.28
N LEU A 100 3.41 0.52 -13.31
CA LEU A 100 2.04 1.00 -13.04
C LEU A 100 2.02 2.48 -12.64
N ASP A 101 2.93 2.87 -11.75
CA ASP A 101 3.05 4.25 -11.28
C ASP A 101 3.44 5.21 -12.41
N LEU A 102 4.32 4.78 -13.34
CA LEU A 102 4.71 5.58 -14.50
C LEU A 102 3.50 5.95 -15.38
N PHE A 103 2.68 4.94 -15.75
CA PHE A 103 1.49 5.19 -16.55
C PHE A 103 0.45 6.00 -15.80
N THR A 104 0.23 5.67 -14.53
CA THR A 104 -0.73 6.36 -13.67
C THR A 104 -0.31 7.82 -13.46
N ALA A 105 0.97 8.07 -13.16
CA ALA A 105 1.53 9.41 -13.04
C ALA A 105 1.41 10.21 -14.35
N GLY A 106 1.64 9.57 -15.50
CA GLY A 106 1.46 10.20 -16.81
C GLY A 106 0.02 10.69 -17.02
N ILE A 107 -0.97 9.85 -16.69
CA ILE A 107 -2.39 10.21 -16.78
C ILE A 107 -2.71 11.39 -15.83
N PHE A 108 -2.29 11.32 -14.58
CA PHE A 108 -2.55 12.40 -13.63
C PHE A 108 -1.76 13.68 -13.92
N ALA A 109 -0.60 13.58 -14.58
CA ALA A 109 0.16 14.75 -15.01
C ALA A 109 -0.60 15.60 -16.06
N THR A 110 -1.50 15.00 -16.84
CA THR A 110 -2.37 15.77 -17.75
C THR A 110 -3.33 16.68 -17.00
N LEU A 111 -3.67 16.33 -15.75
CA LEU A 111 -4.60 17.08 -14.89
C LEU A 111 -3.87 18.03 -13.93
N LEU A 112 -2.77 17.57 -13.33
CA LEU A 112 -2.05 18.27 -12.26
C LEU A 112 -0.68 18.79 -12.67
N GLY A 113 -0.30 18.61 -13.94
CA GLY A 113 0.99 19.06 -14.45
C GLY A 113 2.18 18.43 -13.71
N TYR A 114 3.26 19.20 -13.61
CA TYR A 114 4.52 18.76 -12.98
C TYR A 114 4.42 18.48 -11.47
N ALA A 115 3.34 18.92 -10.81
CA ALA A 115 3.12 18.65 -9.39
C ALA A 115 3.16 17.15 -9.05
N VAL A 116 2.71 16.28 -9.97
CA VAL A 116 2.72 14.82 -9.78
C VAL A 116 4.13 14.29 -9.52
N MET A 117 5.17 14.90 -10.10
CA MET A 117 6.56 14.48 -9.90
C MET A 117 7.01 14.60 -8.44
N THR A 118 6.46 15.57 -7.69
CA THR A 118 6.82 15.78 -6.28
C THR A 118 6.36 14.64 -5.37
N ILE A 119 5.39 13.84 -5.80
CA ILE A 119 4.89 12.66 -5.07
C ILE A 119 5.98 11.58 -4.94
N ALA A 120 6.94 11.54 -5.86
CA ALA A 120 8.05 10.60 -5.81
C ALA A 120 8.86 10.72 -4.50
N ILE A 121 9.00 11.92 -3.94
CA ILE A 121 9.78 12.15 -2.72
C ILE A 121 9.16 11.42 -1.51
N PRO A 122 7.93 11.68 -1.09
CA PRO A 122 7.32 10.97 0.03
C PRO A 122 7.17 9.47 -0.25
N GLN A 123 6.91 9.07 -1.50
CA GLN A 123 6.81 7.68 -1.89
C GLN A 123 8.12 6.92 -1.65
N ILE A 124 9.26 7.44 -2.11
CA ILE A 124 10.58 6.84 -1.88
C ILE A 124 10.88 6.75 -0.38
N VAL A 125 10.64 7.83 0.38
CA VAL A 125 10.89 7.84 1.83
C VAL A 125 10.09 6.74 2.53
N ILE A 126 8.80 6.60 2.21
CA ILE A 126 7.93 5.57 2.81
C ILE A 126 8.40 4.17 2.42
N GLN A 127 8.71 3.93 1.14
CA GLN A 127 9.13 2.61 0.67
C GLN A 127 10.48 2.19 1.26
N VAL A 128 11.46 3.09 1.30
CA VAL A 128 12.76 2.82 1.93
C VAL A 128 12.59 2.54 3.43
N ALA A 129 11.79 3.33 4.13
CA ALA A 129 11.52 3.10 5.55
C ALA A 129 10.87 1.73 5.79
N LEU A 130 9.91 1.33 4.96
CA LEU A 130 9.24 0.03 5.06
C LEU A 130 10.21 -1.12 4.75
N ALA A 131 11.05 -0.99 3.73
CA ALA A 131 12.05 -2.00 3.40
C ALA A 131 13.06 -2.17 4.56
N MET A 132 13.55 -1.07 5.13
CA MET A 132 14.46 -1.12 6.28
C MET A 132 13.81 -1.73 7.51
N LEU A 133 12.55 -1.38 7.82
CA LEU A 133 11.81 -1.98 8.92
C LEU A 133 11.61 -3.49 8.72
N ALA A 134 11.39 -3.93 7.49
CA ALA A 134 11.19 -5.33 7.15
C ALA A 134 12.46 -6.18 7.39
N VAL A 135 13.66 -5.62 7.23
CA VAL A 135 14.93 -6.30 7.53
C VAL A 135 15.00 -6.72 9.00
N PHE A 136 14.49 -5.93 9.93
CA PHE A 136 14.49 -6.28 11.36
C PHE A 136 13.60 -7.48 11.68
N ILE A 137 12.59 -7.74 10.87
CA ILE A 137 11.65 -8.86 11.05
C ILE A 137 12.19 -10.14 10.42
N LEU A 138 13.09 -10.01 9.45
CA LEU A 138 13.64 -11.13 8.65
C LEU A 138 14.10 -12.34 9.49
N PRO A 139 14.85 -12.19 10.60
CA PRO A 139 15.32 -13.34 11.40
C PRO A 139 14.20 -14.19 12.01
N MET A 140 12.98 -13.65 12.09
CA MET A 140 11.83 -14.31 12.69
C MET A 140 10.92 -15.00 11.65
N ILE A 141 11.22 -14.83 10.35
CA ILE A 141 10.33 -15.25 9.27
C ILE A 141 10.63 -16.68 8.85
N THR A 142 9.59 -17.51 8.86
CA THR A 142 9.62 -18.87 8.28
C THR A 142 9.11 -18.87 6.84
N PRO A 143 9.44 -19.91 6.02
CA PRO A 143 8.90 -20.01 4.66
C PRO A 143 7.36 -20.02 4.58
N SER A 144 6.69 -20.61 5.59
CA SER A 144 5.23 -20.59 5.67
C SER A 144 4.67 -19.19 5.95
N MET A 145 5.29 -18.44 6.87
CA MET A 145 4.91 -17.04 7.15
C MET A 145 5.08 -16.18 5.89
N MET A 146 6.16 -16.36 5.12
CA MET A 146 6.38 -15.63 3.88
C MET A 146 5.33 -16.00 2.80
N ALA A 147 4.92 -17.26 2.71
CA ALA A 147 3.89 -17.68 1.77
C ALA A 147 2.52 -17.04 2.12
N ASP A 148 2.14 -17.05 3.40
CA ASP A 148 0.88 -16.46 3.87
C ASP A 148 0.91 -14.92 3.80
N PHE A 149 2.06 -14.29 4.08
CA PHE A 149 2.28 -12.86 3.85
C PHE A 149 2.12 -12.49 2.37
N SER A 150 2.66 -13.32 1.46
CA SER A 150 2.49 -13.13 0.02
C SER A 150 1.03 -13.26 -0.40
N CYS A 151 0.27 -14.18 0.20
CA CYS A 151 -1.17 -14.30 -0.03
C CYS A 151 -1.92 -13.04 0.43
N ALA A 152 -1.67 -12.56 1.64
CA ALA A 152 -2.28 -11.32 2.15
C ALA A 152 -1.94 -10.10 1.27
N GLY A 153 -0.68 -9.98 0.85
CA GLY A 153 -0.24 -8.96 -0.11
C GLY A 153 -0.94 -9.07 -1.46
N GLY A 154 -1.13 -10.30 -1.93
CA GLY A 154 -1.89 -10.58 -3.15
C GLY A 154 -3.35 -10.12 -3.06
N LEU A 155 -4.02 -10.34 -1.92
CA LEU A 155 -5.38 -9.83 -1.66
C LEU A 155 -5.43 -8.29 -1.68
N LEU A 156 -4.45 -7.64 -1.05
CA LEU A 156 -4.34 -6.17 -1.08
C LEU A 156 -4.11 -5.64 -2.51
N MET A 157 -3.31 -6.35 -3.32
CA MET A 157 -3.11 -5.98 -4.73
C MET A 157 -4.38 -6.10 -5.54
N VAL A 158 -5.17 -7.16 -5.34
CA VAL A 158 -6.48 -7.33 -6.00
C VAL A 158 -7.42 -6.21 -5.59
N ALA A 159 -7.52 -5.91 -4.28
CA ALA A 159 -8.34 -4.81 -3.76
C ALA A 159 -7.92 -3.46 -4.35
N THR A 160 -6.61 -3.20 -4.44
CA THR A 160 -6.05 -1.99 -5.05
C THR A 160 -6.39 -1.91 -6.54
N GLY A 161 -6.25 -3.02 -7.27
CA GLY A 161 -6.60 -3.09 -8.69
C GLY A 161 -8.07 -2.78 -8.95
N LEU A 162 -8.99 -3.37 -8.16
CA LEU A 162 -10.43 -3.10 -8.26
C LEU A 162 -10.77 -1.65 -7.91
N ARG A 163 -10.05 -1.05 -6.95
CA ARG A 163 -10.18 0.37 -6.60
C ARG A 163 -9.73 1.29 -7.74
N ILE A 164 -8.58 1.01 -8.37
CA ILE A 164 -8.07 1.80 -9.50
C ILE A 164 -9.00 1.73 -10.70
N CYS A 165 -9.56 0.54 -10.98
CA CYS A 165 -10.55 0.34 -12.04
C CYS A 165 -11.93 0.93 -11.71
N ASN A 166 -12.10 1.55 -10.53
CA ASN A 166 -13.37 2.09 -10.04
C ASN A 166 -14.53 1.06 -10.01
N ILE A 167 -14.19 -0.23 -9.88
CA ILE A 167 -15.18 -1.31 -9.77
C ILE A 167 -15.72 -1.38 -8.35
N LYS A 168 -14.81 -1.31 -7.35
CA LYS A 168 -15.16 -1.32 -5.92
C LYS A 168 -14.14 -0.51 -5.13
N LEU A 169 -14.61 0.45 -4.36
CA LEU A 169 -13.77 1.28 -3.50
C LEU A 169 -13.48 0.57 -2.17
N PHE A 170 -12.49 -0.33 -2.18
CA PHE A 170 -12.02 -0.95 -0.96
C PHE A 170 -11.18 0.03 -0.13
N PRO A 171 -11.37 0.08 1.21
CA PRO A 171 -10.52 0.86 2.10
C PRO A 171 -9.18 0.15 2.33
N VAL A 172 -8.32 0.18 1.33
CA VAL A 172 -7.06 -0.59 1.30
C VAL A 172 -6.18 -0.25 2.51
N ALA A 173 -6.13 1.01 2.92
CA ALA A 173 -5.34 1.41 4.09
C ALA A 173 -5.87 0.80 5.40
N ASN A 174 -7.19 0.60 5.52
CA ASN A 174 -7.76 -0.10 6.68
C ASN A 174 -7.43 -1.61 6.67
N MET A 175 -7.08 -2.18 5.52
CA MET A 175 -6.67 -3.59 5.42
C MET A 175 -5.18 -3.82 5.73
N LEU A 176 -4.35 -2.77 5.78
CA LEU A 176 -2.90 -2.88 6.02
C LEU A 176 -2.50 -3.58 7.33
N PRO A 177 -3.20 -3.38 8.46
CA PRO A 177 -2.87 -4.14 9.67
C PRO A 177 -2.94 -5.66 9.48
N GLY A 178 -3.78 -6.15 8.56
CA GLY A 178 -3.84 -7.57 8.21
C GLY A 178 -2.53 -8.11 7.65
N LEU A 179 -1.77 -7.28 6.93
CA LEU A 179 -0.46 -7.65 6.41
C LEU A 179 0.57 -7.89 7.52
N VAL A 180 0.47 -7.14 8.62
CA VAL A 180 1.33 -7.33 9.80
C VAL A 180 0.86 -8.53 10.63
N LEU A 181 -0.46 -8.66 10.81
CA LEU A 181 -1.06 -9.72 11.62
C LEU A 181 -0.92 -11.12 11.00
N VAL A 182 -0.79 -11.23 9.68
CA VAL A 182 -0.70 -12.53 9.02
C VAL A 182 0.53 -13.32 9.47
N MET A 183 1.64 -12.66 9.77
CA MET A 183 2.87 -13.32 10.20
C MET A 183 2.71 -14.05 11.56
N PRO A 184 2.29 -13.38 12.65
CA PRO A 184 2.09 -14.07 13.92
C PRO A 184 0.96 -15.10 13.86
N PHE A 185 -0.10 -14.87 13.09
CA PHE A 185 -1.17 -15.86 12.92
C PHE A 185 -0.73 -17.09 12.14
N SER A 186 0.08 -16.92 11.09
CA SER A 186 0.68 -18.04 10.36
C SER A 186 1.61 -18.87 11.25
N HIS A 187 2.43 -18.21 12.07
CA HIS A 187 3.29 -18.89 13.04
C HIS A 187 2.47 -19.67 14.08
N LEU A 188 1.48 -19.03 14.69
CA LEU A 188 0.59 -19.65 15.66
C LEU A 188 -0.14 -20.87 15.07
N TRP A 189 -0.66 -20.71 13.84
CA TRP A 189 -1.35 -21.80 13.16
C TRP A 189 -0.43 -22.97 12.85
N ALA A 190 0.80 -22.69 12.43
CA ALA A 190 1.81 -23.73 12.20
C ALA A 190 2.10 -24.52 13.48
N THR A 191 2.16 -23.88 14.65
CA THR A 191 2.40 -24.56 15.94
C THR A 191 1.19 -25.31 16.47
N LEU A 192 -0.04 -24.92 16.07
CA LEU A 192 -1.27 -25.61 16.49
C LEU A 192 -1.62 -26.83 15.63
N VAL A 193 -1.17 -26.86 14.37
CA VAL A 193 -1.53 -27.89 13.38
C VAL A 193 -0.36 -28.85 13.11
N ALA A 194 0.86 -28.50 13.55
CA ALA A 194 2.03 -29.38 13.52
C ALA A 194 2.04 -30.30 14.73
#